data_863a905dcbbe14bc90ea1c0e813b9d52
#
_entry.id   863a905dcbbe14bc90ea1c0e813b9d52
#
_cell.length_a   1.000
_cell.length_b   1.000
_cell.length_c   1.000
_cell.angle_alpha   90.00
_cell.angle_beta   90.00
_cell.angle_gamma   90.00
#
_symmetry.space_group_name_H-M   'P 1'
#
loop_
_entity.id
_entity.type
_entity.pdbx_description
1 polymer ?
#
loop_
_entity_poly.entity_id
_entity_poly.type
_entity_poly.pdbx_seq_one_letter_code
_entity_poly.pdbx_strand_id
1 'polypeptide(L)'
;MQNNKLTQILSTLLSSALLATSMTPAVTAGISPASQMPSFVRELTPPTELGYLERYYKGSTEKPIILIEDLHANYGVQKNIYNILKFLQPKIAPNNSPVILGMEGAWGDIPMDRIRKVGSKMKEAVGEILLKEAEITGMQHFAAMTEAPIRLVGIEDQKDYKLHQALFRESLESRLNLANKVEQLRTTISENKKEAPRQLKKTLGNRNRFSSWKA
;
A
#
# COMPACT_ATOMS: atom_id res chain seq x y z
N MET A 1 8.85 41.98 20.12
CA MET A 1 10.05 41.11 20.08
C MET A 1 9.89 39.71 20.72
N GLN A 2 8.72 39.35 21.23
CA GLN A 2 8.50 38.03 21.89
C GLN A 2 8.12 36.90 20.96
N ASN A 3 7.57 37.17 19.77
CA ASN A 3 7.09 36.13 18.84
C ASN A 3 8.19 35.32 18.10
N ASN A 4 9.39 35.87 17.98
CA ASN A 4 10.48 35.20 17.26
C ASN A 4 11.13 34.05 18.06
N LYS A 5 11.12 34.11 19.39
CA LYS A 5 11.70 33.02 20.22
C LYS A 5 10.81 31.78 20.25
N LEU A 6 9.48 31.97 20.30
CA LEU A 6 8.55 30.85 20.31
C LEU A 6 8.58 30.08 18.98
N THR A 7 8.68 30.81 17.86
CA THR A 7 8.76 30.19 16.51
C THR A 7 10.08 29.45 16.31
N GLN A 8 11.19 29.94 16.86
CA GLN A 8 12.48 29.27 16.82
C GLN A 8 12.49 27.99 17.69
N ILE A 9 11.89 28.04 18.88
CA ILE A 9 11.77 26.87 19.76
C ILE A 9 10.88 25.80 19.14
N LEU A 10 9.73 26.17 18.54
CA LEU A 10 8.87 25.22 17.83
C LEU A 10 9.56 24.62 16.60
N SER A 11 10.31 25.38 15.82
CA SER A 11 11.01 24.87 14.64
C SER A 11 12.16 23.92 15.01
N THR A 12 12.88 24.18 16.09
CA THR A 12 13.94 23.27 16.59
C THR A 12 13.37 22.00 17.20
N LEU A 13 12.25 22.07 17.91
CA LEU A 13 11.57 20.88 18.45
C LEU A 13 10.96 20.00 17.34
N LEU A 14 10.36 20.61 16.30
CA LEU A 14 9.84 19.86 15.14
C LEU A 14 10.99 19.20 14.34
N SER A 15 12.10 19.89 14.14
CA SER A 15 13.26 19.35 13.41
C SER A 15 13.94 18.22 14.18
N SER A 16 14.02 18.29 15.50
CA SER A 16 14.58 17.21 16.32
C SER A 16 13.65 16.01 16.44
N ALA A 17 12.32 16.21 16.44
CA ALA A 17 11.36 15.12 16.40
C ALA A 17 11.37 14.38 15.05
N LEU A 18 11.53 15.10 13.92
CA LEU A 18 11.67 14.48 12.59
C LEU A 18 12.98 13.69 12.43
N LEU A 19 14.08 14.18 13.03
CA LEU A 19 15.37 13.46 13.04
C LEU A 19 15.34 12.22 13.93
N ALA A 20 14.63 12.25 15.04
CA ALA A 20 14.51 11.10 15.94
C ALA A 20 13.66 9.97 15.37
N THR A 21 12.65 10.28 14.52
CA THR A 21 11.84 9.25 13.83
C THR A 21 12.53 8.64 12.60
N SER A 22 13.56 9.30 12.06
CA SER A 22 14.35 8.76 10.95
C SER A 22 15.51 7.85 11.40
N MET A 23 15.77 7.73 12.69
CA MET A 23 16.73 6.80 13.28
C MET A 23 16.05 5.54 13.85
N THR A 24 15.06 4.98 13.14
CA THR A 24 14.80 3.56 13.32
C THR A 24 16.08 2.85 12.91
N PRO A 25 16.69 1.99 13.78
CA PRO A 25 17.78 1.18 13.33
C PRO A 25 17.25 0.44 12.10
N ALA A 26 17.90 0.63 10.96
CA ALA A 26 17.70 -0.26 9.84
C ALA A 26 18.01 -1.64 10.41
N VAL A 27 16.98 -2.42 10.71
CA VAL A 27 17.11 -3.84 10.87
C VAL A 27 17.62 -4.25 9.50
N THR A 28 18.93 -4.39 9.38
CA THR A 28 19.57 -5.07 8.27
C THR A 28 19.14 -6.53 8.43
N ALA A 29 17.89 -6.81 8.09
CA ALA A 29 17.44 -8.14 7.79
C ALA A 29 18.32 -8.55 6.62
N GLY A 30 19.34 -9.33 6.91
CA GLY A 30 20.32 -9.75 5.93
C GLY A 30 19.56 -10.34 4.76
N ILE A 31 19.64 -9.68 3.61
CA ILE A 31 19.23 -10.25 2.33
C ILE A 31 20.13 -11.47 2.18
N SER A 32 19.62 -12.65 2.50
CA SER A 32 20.36 -13.89 2.26
C SER A 32 20.64 -13.96 0.76
N PRO A 33 21.90 -14.11 0.36
CA PRO A 33 22.21 -14.28 -1.06
C PRO A 33 21.35 -15.38 -1.65
N ALA A 34 20.88 -15.21 -2.89
CA ALA A 34 19.99 -16.18 -3.57
C ALA A 34 20.50 -17.63 -3.52
N SER A 35 21.81 -17.82 -3.35
CA SER A 35 22.46 -19.13 -3.19
C SER A 35 22.18 -19.81 -1.85
N GLN A 36 21.75 -19.07 -0.83
CA GLN A 36 21.43 -19.61 0.51
C GLN A 36 19.92 -19.80 0.73
N MET A 37 19.10 -19.42 -0.26
CA MET A 37 17.65 -19.53 -0.16
C MET A 37 17.22 -20.99 -0.34
N PRO A 38 16.36 -21.54 0.56
CA PRO A 38 15.83 -22.88 0.43
C PRO A 38 15.14 -23.10 -0.93
N SER A 39 15.19 -24.33 -1.47
CA SER A 39 14.63 -24.64 -2.78
C SER A 39 13.14 -24.29 -2.86
N PHE A 40 12.36 -24.61 -1.84
CA PHE A 40 10.94 -24.29 -1.79
C PHE A 40 10.63 -22.79 -1.87
N VAL A 41 11.48 -21.94 -1.28
CA VAL A 41 11.31 -20.46 -1.37
C VAL A 41 11.57 -19.99 -2.79
N ARG A 42 12.59 -20.53 -3.46
CA ARG A 42 12.86 -20.25 -4.87
C ARG A 42 11.70 -20.65 -5.78
N GLU A 43 11.08 -21.79 -5.49
CA GLU A 43 9.90 -22.26 -6.23
C GLU A 43 8.68 -21.35 -6.04
N LEU A 44 8.54 -20.71 -4.88
CA LEU A 44 7.48 -19.75 -4.58
C LEU A 44 7.78 -18.33 -5.09
N THR A 45 9.00 -18.05 -5.53
CA THR A 45 9.35 -16.73 -6.07
C THR A 45 8.68 -16.53 -7.42
N PRO A 46 7.84 -15.49 -7.60
CA PRO A 46 7.16 -15.24 -8.86
C PRO A 46 8.13 -14.78 -9.95
N PRO A 47 7.77 -14.92 -11.23
CA PRO A 47 8.48 -14.27 -12.33
C PRO A 47 8.61 -12.76 -12.09
N THR A 48 9.73 -12.17 -12.51
CA THR A 48 10.09 -10.76 -12.22
C THR A 48 9.12 -9.75 -12.81
N GLU A 49 8.43 -10.11 -13.89
CA GLU A 49 7.38 -9.30 -14.51
C GLU A 49 6.08 -9.20 -13.66
N LEU A 50 5.88 -10.11 -12.73
CA LEU A 50 4.75 -10.10 -11.81
C LEU A 50 5.09 -9.45 -10.48
N GLY A 51 6.34 -9.59 -10.04
CA GLY A 51 6.81 -9.09 -8.76
C GLY A 51 8.17 -9.68 -8.40
N TYR A 52 8.63 -9.39 -7.21
CA TYR A 52 9.89 -9.93 -6.71
C TYR A 52 9.76 -10.31 -5.23
N LEU A 53 10.58 -11.27 -4.79
CA LEU A 53 10.70 -11.62 -3.39
C LEU A 53 11.57 -10.57 -2.69
N GLU A 54 10.97 -9.78 -1.81
CA GLU A 54 11.71 -8.77 -1.06
C GLU A 54 12.48 -9.37 0.10
N ARG A 55 11.82 -10.20 0.90
CA ARG A 55 12.40 -10.78 2.12
C ARG A 55 11.92 -12.20 2.36
N TYR A 56 12.76 -12.97 3.03
CA TYR A 56 12.45 -14.30 3.52
C TYR A 56 12.90 -14.43 4.97
N TYR A 57 12.03 -15.01 5.78
CA TYR A 57 12.32 -15.34 7.18
C TYR A 57 12.05 -16.83 7.40
N LYS A 58 13.01 -17.53 7.98
CA LYS A 58 12.81 -18.92 8.39
C LYS A 58 11.94 -18.97 9.64
N GLY A 59 10.75 -19.53 9.50
CA GLY A 59 9.84 -19.78 10.62
C GLY A 59 10.19 -21.03 11.42
N SER A 60 9.42 -21.26 12.48
CA SER A 60 9.51 -22.48 13.32
C SER A 60 8.68 -23.64 12.76
N THR A 61 7.87 -23.41 11.74
CA THR A 61 7.01 -24.42 11.10
C THR A 61 7.29 -24.48 9.60
N GLU A 62 6.89 -25.60 8.97
CA GLU A 62 7.03 -25.79 7.52
C GLU A 62 5.89 -25.12 6.70
N LYS A 63 4.88 -24.57 7.37
CA LYS A 63 3.77 -23.88 6.69
C LYS A 63 4.18 -22.47 6.32
N PRO A 64 4.24 -22.13 5.03
CA PRO A 64 4.61 -20.78 4.62
C PRO A 64 3.48 -19.80 4.89
N ILE A 65 3.84 -18.59 5.32
CA ILE A 65 2.99 -17.41 5.28
C ILE A 65 3.59 -16.51 4.21
N ILE A 66 2.78 -16.13 3.21
CA ILE A 66 3.21 -15.28 2.11
C ILE A 66 2.50 -13.94 2.29
N LEU A 67 3.28 -12.87 2.48
CA LEU A 67 2.79 -11.50 2.49
C LEU A 67 2.98 -10.91 1.10
N ILE A 68 1.92 -10.38 0.52
CA ILE A 68 1.94 -9.64 -0.75
C ILE A 68 1.64 -8.18 -0.41
N GLU A 69 2.62 -7.31 -0.62
CA GLU A 69 2.48 -5.86 -0.45
C GLU A 69 2.12 -5.23 -1.80
N ASP A 70 1.24 -4.22 -1.80
CA ASP A 70 0.72 -3.63 -3.03
C ASP A 70 0.48 -2.12 -2.95
N LEU A 71 0.24 -1.53 -4.12
CA LEU A 71 -0.35 -0.20 -4.26
C LEU A 71 -1.85 -0.38 -4.53
N HIS A 72 -2.67 0.00 -3.56
CA HIS A 72 -4.12 -0.07 -3.69
C HIS A 72 -4.64 0.81 -4.85
N ALA A 73 -5.77 0.40 -5.43
CA ALA A 73 -6.42 1.10 -6.54
C ALA A 73 -5.55 1.29 -7.80
N ASN A 74 -4.50 0.49 -7.99
CA ASN A 74 -3.71 0.45 -9.22
C ASN A 74 -4.02 -0.82 -9.99
N TYR A 75 -4.66 -0.69 -11.16
CA TYR A 75 -5.09 -1.83 -11.98
C TYR A 75 -3.94 -2.79 -12.32
N GLY A 76 -2.77 -2.27 -12.73
CA GLY A 76 -1.63 -3.11 -13.11
C GLY A 76 -1.12 -3.94 -11.93
N VAL A 77 -1.03 -3.33 -10.75
CA VAL A 77 -0.63 -4.01 -9.52
C VAL A 77 -1.66 -5.06 -9.12
N GLN A 78 -2.95 -4.73 -9.14
CA GLN A 78 -4.02 -5.67 -8.79
C GLN A 78 -4.08 -6.86 -9.78
N LYS A 79 -3.79 -6.62 -11.06
CA LYS A 79 -3.67 -7.68 -12.07
C LYS A 79 -2.47 -8.58 -11.79
N ASN A 80 -1.35 -8.02 -11.35
CA ASN A 80 -0.18 -8.79 -10.96
C ASN A 80 -0.46 -9.64 -9.72
N ILE A 81 -1.16 -9.12 -8.70
CA ILE A 81 -1.59 -9.91 -7.54
C ILE A 81 -2.43 -11.12 -7.97
N TYR A 82 -3.40 -10.91 -8.85
CA TYR A 82 -4.18 -12.02 -9.43
C TYR A 82 -3.29 -13.08 -10.08
N ASN A 83 -2.30 -12.66 -10.88
CA ASN A 83 -1.39 -13.56 -11.56
C ASN A 83 -0.40 -14.25 -10.61
N ILE A 84 0.09 -13.54 -9.57
CA ILE A 84 0.92 -14.12 -8.51
C ILE A 84 0.16 -15.22 -7.78
N LEU A 85 -1.11 -14.99 -7.42
CA LEU A 85 -1.93 -16.00 -6.76
C LEU A 85 -2.19 -17.21 -7.65
N LYS A 86 -2.40 -17.00 -8.96
CA LYS A 86 -2.46 -18.12 -9.95
C LYS A 86 -1.16 -18.91 -10.01
N PHE A 87 -0.01 -18.25 -9.94
CA PHE A 87 1.29 -18.89 -9.95
C PHE A 87 1.56 -19.68 -8.66
N LEU A 88 1.15 -19.13 -7.52
CA LEU A 88 1.40 -19.71 -6.20
C LEU A 88 0.46 -20.87 -5.87
N GLN A 89 -0.81 -20.78 -6.23
CA GLN A 89 -1.85 -21.71 -5.81
C GLN A 89 -1.49 -23.20 -6.01
N PRO A 90 -1.02 -23.65 -7.18
CA PRO A 90 -0.67 -25.07 -7.36
C PRO A 90 0.56 -25.51 -6.55
N LYS A 91 1.37 -24.57 -6.09
CA LYS A 91 2.61 -24.81 -5.33
C LYS A 91 2.36 -24.89 -3.83
N ILE A 92 1.44 -24.04 -3.31
CA ILE A 92 1.12 -23.96 -1.87
C ILE A 92 -0.05 -24.87 -1.48
N ALA A 93 -0.84 -25.31 -2.46
CA ALA A 93 -1.99 -26.19 -2.27
C ALA A 93 -1.87 -27.48 -3.11
N PRO A 94 -0.82 -28.30 -2.90
CA PRO A 94 -0.72 -29.57 -3.57
C PRO A 94 -1.95 -30.43 -3.22
N ASN A 95 -2.42 -31.22 -4.17
CA ASN A 95 -3.60 -32.08 -4.00
C ASN A 95 -4.89 -31.32 -3.64
N ASN A 96 -5.02 -30.08 -4.11
CA ASN A 96 -6.19 -29.24 -3.86
C ASN A 96 -6.48 -28.99 -2.38
N SER A 97 -5.44 -28.86 -1.56
CA SER A 97 -5.57 -28.51 -0.14
C SER A 97 -6.18 -27.13 0.05
N PRO A 98 -6.97 -26.90 1.13
CA PRO A 98 -7.55 -25.58 1.40
C PRO A 98 -6.47 -24.52 1.65
N VAL A 99 -6.65 -23.34 1.03
CA VAL A 99 -5.80 -22.16 1.23
C VAL A 99 -6.60 -21.05 1.88
N ILE A 100 -6.02 -20.39 2.86
CA ILE A 100 -6.58 -19.19 3.47
C ILE A 100 -5.92 -17.97 2.82
N LEU A 101 -6.74 -17.09 2.27
CA LEU A 101 -6.32 -15.78 1.79
C LEU A 101 -6.78 -14.71 2.79
N GLY A 102 -5.82 -14.09 3.47
CA GLY A 102 -6.07 -12.95 4.36
C GLY A 102 -6.18 -11.66 3.56
N MET A 103 -7.23 -10.90 3.74
CA MET A 103 -7.48 -9.65 3.02
C MET A 103 -7.54 -8.47 3.99
N GLU A 104 -6.74 -7.45 3.72
CA GLU A 104 -6.83 -6.14 4.36
C GLU A 104 -8.12 -5.41 3.94
N GLY A 105 -8.60 -4.49 4.75
CA GLY A 105 -9.82 -3.73 4.45
C GLY A 105 -11.13 -4.50 4.68
N ALA A 106 -11.09 -5.63 5.37
CA ALA A 106 -12.25 -6.44 5.71
C ALA A 106 -12.05 -7.20 7.03
N TRP A 107 -13.14 -7.72 7.59
CA TRP A 107 -13.11 -8.58 8.79
C TRP A 107 -13.97 -9.82 8.62
N GLY A 108 -13.54 -10.93 9.22
CA GLY A 108 -14.26 -12.19 9.24
C GLY A 108 -14.30 -12.90 7.88
N ASP A 109 -15.13 -13.93 7.77
CA ASP A 109 -15.26 -14.71 6.54
C ASP A 109 -15.97 -13.93 5.44
N ILE A 110 -15.41 -13.95 4.24
CA ILE A 110 -15.96 -13.33 3.04
C ILE A 110 -16.54 -14.43 2.15
N PRO A 111 -17.88 -14.53 2.06
CA PRO A 111 -18.50 -15.63 1.33
C PRO A 111 -18.37 -15.44 -0.18
N MET A 112 -17.80 -16.44 -0.85
CA MET A 112 -17.59 -16.44 -2.31
C MET A 112 -18.58 -17.35 -3.08
N ASP A 113 -19.45 -18.07 -2.37
CA ASP A 113 -20.29 -19.14 -2.96
C ASP A 113 -21.24 -18.64 -4.06
N ARG A 114 -21.80 -17.44 -3.90
CA ARG A 114 -22.69 -16.84 -4.91
C ARG A 114 -21.96 -16.48 -6.18
N ILE A 115 -20.77 -15.90 -6.06
CA ILE A 115 -19.95 -15.47 -7.20
C ILE A 115 -19.42 -16.70 -7.95
N ARG A 116 -19.02 -17.74 -7.24
CA ARG A 116 -18.51 -18.98 -7.84
C ARG A 116 -19.53 -19.68 -8.72
N LYS A 117 -20.83 -19.54 -8.44
CA LYS A 117 -21.93 -20.11 -9.25
C LYS A 117 -22.16 -19.38 -10.58
N VAL A 118 -21.61 -18.18 -10.74
CA VAL A 118 -21.70 -17.44 -12.01
C VAL A 118 -20.80 -18.08 -13.06
N GLY A 119 -21.23 -18.12 -14.31
CA GLY A 119 -20.46 -18.73 -15.41
C GLY A 119 -19.10 -18.04 -15.61
N SER A 120 -18.06 -18.82 -15.89
CA SER A 120 -16.65 -18.37 -15.93
C SER A 120 -16.42 -17.16 -16.85
N LYS A 121 -16.99 -17.14 -18.05
CA LYS A 121 -16.87 -16.03 -19.00
C LYS A 121 -17.43 -14.71 -18.43
N MET A 122 -18.57 -14.79 -17.73
CA MET A 122 -19.17 -13.62 -17.10
C MET A 122 -18.33 -13.15 -15.91
N LYS A 123 -17.87 -14.07 -15.06
CA LYS A 123 -16.96 -13.74 -13.94
C LYS A 123 -15.70 -13.03 -14.44
N GLU A 124 -15.10 -13.51 -15.52
CA GLU A 124 -13.90 -12.92 -16.09
C GLU A 124 -14.17 -11.50 -16.60
N ALA A 125 -15.21 -11.33 -17.44
CA ALA A 125 -15.54 -10.04 -18.04
C ALA A 125 -15.91 -8.98 -16.98
N VAL A 126 -16.81 -9.34 -16.06
CA VAL A 126 -17.23 -8.43 -14.98
C VAL A 126 -16.11 -8.18 -13.99
N GLY A 127 -15.36 -9.21 -13.61
CA GLY A 127 -14.23 -9.09 -12.71
C GLY A 127 -13.14 -8.16 -13.25
N GLU A 128 -12.88 -8.21 -14.56
CA GLU A 128 -11.92 -7.33 -15.21
C GLU A 128 -12.38 -5.85 -15.19
N ILE A 129 -13.68 -5.60 -15.37
CA ILE A 129 -14.26 -4.25 -15.27
C ILE A 129 -14.13 -3.75 -13.83
N LEU A 130 -14.60 -4.52 -12.85
CA LEU A 130 -14.55 -4.15 -11.44
C LEU A 130 -13.11 -3.93 -10.94
N LEU A 131 -12.15 -4.70 -11.45
CA LEU A 131 -10.74 -4.53 -11.14
C LEU A 131 -10.19 -3.19 -11.69
N LYS A 132 -10.60 -2.79 -12.90
CA LYS A 132 -10.21 -1.50 -13.51
C LYS A 132 -10.81 -0.30 -12.77
N GLU A 133 -12.06 -0.45 -12.32
CA GLU A 133 -12.76 0.58 -11.54
C GLU A 133 -12.34 0.61 -10.05
N ALA A 134 -11.38 -0.24 -9.66
CA ALA A 134 -10.90 -0.40 -8.28
C ALA A 134 -12.01 -0.80 -7.26
N GLU A 135 -13.08 -1.44 -7.75
CA GLU A 135 -14.19 -1.94 -6.92
C GLU A 135 -13.86 -3.29 -6.25
N ILE A 136 -12.93 -4.05 -6.84
CA ILE A 136 -12.41 -5.29 -6.26
C ILE A 136 -10.89 -5.33 -6.33
N THR A 137 -10.30 -6.11 -5.43
CA THR A 137 -8.86 -6.39 -5.43
C THR A 137 -8.51 -7.56 -6.35
N GLY A 138 -7.23 -7.68 -6.73
CA GLY A 138 -6.71 -8.84 -7.47
C GLY A 138 -6.92 -10.15 -6.72
N MET A 139 -6.87 -10.12 -5.38
CA MET A 139 -7.17 -11.27 -4.53
C MET A 139 -8.64 -11.69 -4.61
N GLN A 140 -9.57 -10.74 -4.54
CA GLN A 140 -11.01 -11.02 -4.69
C GLN A 140 -11.33 -11.57 -6.08
N HIS A 141 -10.73 -10.99 -7.12
CA HIS A 141 -10.87 -11.50 -8.49
C HIS A 141 -10.36 -12.94 -8.59
N PHE A 142 -9.18 -13.24 -8.05
CA PHE A 142 -8.64 -14.59 -8.01
C PHE A 142 -9.56 -15.56 -7.27
N ALA A 143 -10.05 -15.19 -6.09
CA ALA A 143 -10.96 -16.02 -5.30
C ALA A 143 -12.29 -16.30 -6.01
N ALA A 144 -12.77 -15.38 -6.85
CA ALA A 144 -13.95 -15.57 -7.68
C ALA A 144 -13.72 -16.54 -8.85
N MET A 145 -12.51 -16.51 -9.43
CA MET A 145 -12.18 -17.28 -10.64
C MET A 145 -11.69 -18.70 -10.38
N THR A 146 -11.03 -18.92 -9.24
CA THR A 146 -10.41 -20.22 -8.94
C THR A 146 -11.43 -21.28 -8.54
N GLU A 147 -11.20 -22.52 -8.97
CA GLU A 147 -11.95 -23.70 -8.51
C GLU A 147 -11.32 -24.35 -7.26
N ALA A 148 -10.14 -23.88 -6.85
CA ALA A 148 -9.50 -24.39 -5.64
C ALA A 148 -10.30 -24.06 -4.38
N PRO A 149 -10.21 -24.89 -3.31
CA PRO A 149 -10.88 -24.65 -2.05
C PRO A 149 -10.18 -23.50 -1.28
N ILE A 150 -10.60 -22.28 -1.59
CA ILE A 150 -10.07 -21.06 -0.98
C ILE A 150 -11.09 -20.51 0.00
N ARG A 151 -10.60 -20.15 1.19
CA ARG A 151 -11.31 -19.37 2.18
C ARG A 151 -10.74 -17.95 2.18
N LEU A 152 -11.55 -16.97 1.83
CA LEU A 152 -11.19 -15.55 1.88
C LEU A 152 -11.62 -14.99 3.24
N VAL A 153 -10.68 -14.40 3.97
CA VAL A 153 -10.90 -13.91 5.35
C VAL A 153 -10.36 -12.50 5.47
N GLY A 154 -11.19 -11.58 5.94
CA GLY A 154 -10.73 -10.27 6.36
C GLY A 154 -9.93 -10.37 7.65
N ILE A 155 -8.75 -9.75 7.68
CA ILE A 155 -7.79 -9.85 8.79
C ILE A 155 -7.89 -8.71 9.81
N GLU A 156 -8.74 -7.72 9.55
CA GLU A 156 -8.95 -6.58 10.43
C GLU A 156 -9.80 -6.93 11.67
N ASP A 157 -9.55 -6.23 12.77
CA ASP A 157 -10.51 -6.20 13.86
C ASP A 157 -11.72 -5.32 13.46
N GLN A 158 -12.94 -5.86 13.61
CA GLN A 158 -14.15 -5.18 13.17
C GLN A 158 -14.37 -3.83 13.85
N LYS A 159 -14.05 -3.73 15.14
CA LYS A 159 -14.26 -2.51 15.93
C LYS A 159 -13.27 -1.43 15.49
N ASP A 160 -12.00 -1.81 15.34
CA ASP A 160 -10.95 -0.89 14.94
C ASP A 160 -11.15 -0.43 13.51
N TYR A 161 -11.54 -1.33 12.60
CA TYR A 161 -11.87 -0.98 11.21
C TYR A 161 -13.00 0.05 11.13
N LYS A 162 -14.10 -0.16 11.87
CA LYS A 162 -15.24 0.79 11.92
C LYS A 162 -14.83 2.15 12.50
N LEU A 163 -13.96 2.14 13.53
CA LEU A 163 -13.42 3.36 14.10
C LEU A 163 -12.57 4.11 13.08
N HIS A 164 -11.65 3.43 12.41
CA HIS A 164 -10.81 4.02 11.37
C HIS A 164 -11.64 4.59 10.21
N GLN A 165 -12.69 3.90 9.76
CA GLN A 165 -13.61 4.42 8.76
C GLN A 165 -14.30 5.72 9.20
N ALA A 166 -14.76 5.78 10.45
CA ALA A 166 -15.40 6.97 11.00
C ALA A 166 -14.41 8.16 11.04
N LEU A 167 -13.22 7.94 11.58
CA LEU A 167 -12.15 8.95 11.64
C LEU A 167 -11.71 9.42 10.25
N PHE A 168 -11.62 8.50 9.29
CA PHE A 168 -11.30 8.86 7.90
C PHE A 168 -12.36 9.80 7.31
N ARG A 169 -13.65 9.48 7.47
CA ARG A 169 -14.76 10.33 6.98
C ARG A 169 -14.72 11.72 7.62
N GLU A 170 -14.52 11.79 8.93
CA GLU A 170 -14.39 13.06 9.66
C GLU A 170 -13.18 13.88 9.15
N SER A 171 -12.08 13.19 8.82
CA SER A 171 -10.87 13.85 8.31
C SER A 171 -11.02 14.46 6.91
N LEU A 172 -11.99 14.01 6.10
CA LEU A 172 -12.14 14.46 4.71
C LEU A 172 -12.42 15.97 4.61
N GLU A 173 -13.30 16.51 5.47
CA GLU A 173 -13.60 17.94 5.50
C GLU A 173 -12.36 18.76 5.90
N SER A 174 -11.62 18.29 6.89
CA SER A 174 -10.37 18.91 7.33
C SER A 174 -9.30 18.90 6.24
N ARG A 175 -9.23 17.87 5.42
CA ARG A 175 -8.31 17.77 4.28
C ARG A 175 -8.59 18.80 3.20
N LEU A 176 -9.88 19.02 2.86
CA LEU A 176 -10.27 20.05 1.89
C LEU A 176 -9.88 21.46 2.39
N ASN A 177 -10.16 21.76 3.66
CA ASN A 177 -9.77 23.02 4.27
C ASN A 177 -8.25 23.20 4.28
N LEU A 178 -7.49 22.14 4.57
CA LEU A 178 -6.03 22.18 4.55
C LEU A 178 -5.49 22.41 3.14
N ALA A 179 -6.04 21.73 2.13
CA ALA A 179 -5.66 21.92 0.73
C ALA A 179 -5.87 23.36 0.28
N ASN A 180 -7.01 23.97 0.62
CA ASN A 180 -7.28 25.38 0.35
C ASN A 180 -6.28 26.33 1.04
N LYS A 181 -5.95 26.05 2.30
CA LYS A 181 -4.94 26.82 3.04
C LYS A 181 -3.54 26.70 2.42
N VAL A 182 -3.17 25.49 1.98
CA VAL A 182 -1.88 25.27 1.30
C VAL A 182 -1.82 26.06 0.00
N GLU A 183 -2.90 26.08 -0.78
CA GLU A 183 -2.94 26.85 -2.03
C GLU A 183 -2.90 28.36 -1.79
N GLN A 184 -3.60 28.85 -0.78
CA GLN A 184 -3.50 30.26 -0.35
C GLN A 184 -2.06 30.62 0.05
N LEU A 185 -1.38 29.77 0.82
CA LEU A 185 0.03 29.99 1.19
C LEU A 185 0.94 29.99 -0.04
N ARG A 186 0.74 29.09 -0.99
CA ARG A 186 1.48 29.05 -2.26
C ARG A 186 1.33 30.35 -3.05
N THR A 187 0.11 30.86 -3.14
CA THR A 187 -0.18 32.14 -3.81
C THR A 187 0.52 33.28 -3.12
N THR A 188 0.38 33.38 -1.80
CA THR A 188 1.04 34.42 -0.99
C THR A 188 2.56 34.36 -1.12
N ILE A 189 3.16 33.17 -1.09
CA ILE A 189 4.61 33.00 -1.28
C ILE A 189 5.02 33.43 -2.71
N SER A 190 4.22 33.10 -3.72
CA SER A 190 4.48 33.47 -5.11
C SER A 190 4.42 34.98 -5.32
N GLU A 191 3.46 35.66 -4.70
CA GLU A 191 3.31 37.11 -4.75
C GLU A 191 4.48 37.80 -4.04
N ASN A 192 4.78 37.40 -2.79
CA ASN A 192 5.90 37.91 -2.01
C ASN A 192 7.27 37.67 -2.69
N LYS A 193 7.39 36.55 -3.46
CA LYS A 193 8.60 36.26 -4.23
C LYS A 193 8.85 37.26 -5.34
N LYS A 194 7.80 37.88 -5.93
CA LYS A 194 7.95 38.94 -6.94
C LYS A 194 8.53 40.22 -6.35
N GLU A 195 8.24 40.49 -5.06
CA GLU A 195 8.67 41.70 -4.34
C GLU A 195 9.96 41.52 -3.56
N ALA A 196 10.40 40.25 -3.37
CA ALA A 196 11.59 39.96 -2.58
C ALA A 196 12.87 40.54 -3.19
N PRO A 197 13.83 41.03 -2.37
CA PRO A 197 15.14 41.46 -2.85
C PRO A 197 15.83 40.37 -3.68
N ARG A 198 16.65 40.80 -4.63
CA ARG A 198 17.26 39.92 -5.66
C ARG A 198 18.00 38.71 -5.07
N GLN A 199 18.63 38.87 -3.91
CA GLN A 199 19.33 37.79 -3.19
C GLN A 199 18.37 36.74 -2.64
N LEU A 200 17.23 37.17 -2.06
CA LEU A 200 16.20 36.28 -1.54
C LEU A 200 15.49 35.52 -2.67
N LYS A 201 15.26 36.14 -3.83
CA LYS A 201 14.71 35.50 -5.05
C LYS A 201 15.61 34.38 -5.53
N LYS A 202 16.94 34.53 -5.47
CA LYS A 202 17.89 33.50 -5.86
C LYS A 202 17.83 32.28 -4.94
N THR A 203 17.70 32.52 -3.62
CA THR A 203 17.60 31.46 -2.60
C THR A 203 16.29 30.69 -2.69
N LEU A 204 15.17 31.40 -2.94
CA LEU A 204 13.85 30.78 -3.11
C LEU A 204 13.71 30.06 -4.46
N GLY A 205 14.39 30.53 -5.51
CA GLY A 205 14.39 29.92 -6.85
C GLY A 205 14.99 28.51 -6.87
N ASN A 206 16.02 28.26 -6.06
CA ASN A 206 16.66 26.94 -5.97
C ASN A 206 15.84 25.88 -5.21
N ARG A 207 14.81 26.27 -4.48
CA ARG A 207 13.90 25.33 -3.78
C ARG A 207 12.75 24.76 -4.63
N ASN A 208 12.52 25.28 -5.84
CA ASN A 208 11.44 24.80 -6.72
C ASN A 208 11.73 23.46 -7.44
N ARG A 209 12.77 22.70 -7.03
CA ARG A 209 12.99 21.33 -7.55
C ARG A 209 12.01 20.27 -7.01
N PHE A 210 11.10 20.64 -6.12
CA PHE A 210 10.08 19.74 -5.55
C PHE A 210 8.70 19.86 -6.19
N SER A 211 8.54 20.53 -7.33
CA SER A 211 7.23 20.73 -7.97
C SER A 211 6.85 19.71 -9.04
N SER A 212 7.48 18.53 -9.08
CA SER A 212 7.14 17.47 -10.05
C SER A 212 6.39 16.27 -9.45
N TRP A 213 5.70 16.45 -8.36
CA TRP A 213 4.69 15.49 -7.90
C TRP A 213 3.34 15.95 -8.44
N LYS A 214 3.08 15.62 -9.71
CA LYS A 214 1.72 15.57 -10.25
C LYS A 214 1.19 14.16 -9.96
N ALA A 215 0.07 14.12 -9.23
CA ALA A 215 -0.77 12.95 -9.06
C ALA A 215 -1.25 12.42 -10.40
#